data_5f930f9ca503b550fd4db70f730fb99d
#
_entry.id   5f930f9ca503b550fd4db70f730fb99d
#
_cell.length_a   1.000
_cell.length_b   1.000
_cell.length_c   1.000
_cell.angle_alpha   90.00
_cell.angle_beta   90.00
_cell.angle_gamma   90.00
#
_symmetry.space_group_name_H-M   'P 1'
#
loop_
_entity.id
_entity.type
_entity.pdbx_description
1 polymer ?
#
loop_
_entity_poly.entity_id
_entity_poly.type
_entity_poly.pdbx_seq_one_letter_code
_entity_poly.pdbx_strand_id
1 'polypeptide(L)'
;MKKILLISYYWPPNAGVGARRWLNFQKYLSKDFAITVYTPENPSMLNEDNSLLNQVSSGTQVIKQKIWEPYDLYKIFTKKRKVNPGVLIDSTNGFKDKFINWVRSNFFIPDAKCFWIEHSVSFLSKLFSKENYDFVISTGPPHSMHLIALKLREKHNFKWIADFRDPWTNMEYFSKIPLLDSSRRKHFDLEKKVILKADLTLTVSKFWSKEFSRLGAKKPEVVYNGFEKYNSPIQFHDKFRIGYFGLFNELRDHDEIWKSLRTNISRNTNFEKDLEIYFSGPIHNNFHKNLKNNHLDSYLNYCEWNNTEKMKEEILKCSVLILSQANTEDAMGRLPAKFFEYLGAGIPIIAIGRKNSDLSKIILKMQCGVFFEFNKLHKLSSCFSNYYDKYLKKENNIKKNDVDIFSWENQASNFIELLKKI
;
A
#
# COMPACT_ATOMS: atom_id res chain seq x y z
N MET A 1 -22.60 21.00 -9.49
CA MET A 1 -21.58 20.18 -8.83
C MET A 1 -20.66 19.63 -9.92
N LYS A 2 -19.33 19.82 -9.81
CA LYS A 2 -18.38 19.27 -10.79
C LYS A 2 -18.38 17.74 -10.70
N LYS A 3 -18.16 17.08 -11.85
CA LYS A 3 -18.21 15.61 -11.97
C LYS A 3 -16.83 14.99 -12.06
N ILE A 4 -16.61 13.95 -11.30
CA ILE A 4 -15.39 13.14 -11.31
C ILE A 4 -15.70 11.74 -11.84
N LEU A 5 -14.92 11.28 -12.83
CA LEU A 5 -14.84 9.88 -13.23
C LEU A 5 -13.56 9.27 -12.64
N LEU A 6 -13.70 8.32 -11.73
CA LEU A 6 -12.61 7.54 -11.17
C LEU A 6 -12.47 6.22 -11.93
N ILE A 7 -11.35 5.99 -12.59
CA ILE A 7 -10.99 4.73 -13.25
C ILE A 7 -10.10 3.94 -12.30
N SER A 8 -10.66 2.89 -11.68
CA SER A 8 -9.96 2.06 -10.70
C SER A 8 -10.20 0.58 -10.96
N TYR A 9 -9.13 -0.22 -10.91
CA TYR A 9 -9.27 -1.68 -10.96
C TYR A 9 -9.76 -2.25 -9.62
N TYR A 10 -9.29 -1.67 -8.51
CA TYR A 10 -9.65 -2.11 -7.17
C TYR A 10 -10.73 -1.22 -6.59
N TRP A 11 -11.87 -1.82 -6.27
CA TRP A 11 -13.01 -1.19 -5.61
C TRP A 11 -13.67 -2.20 -4.67
N PRO A 12 -14.40 -1.78 -3.61
CA PRO A 12 -15.14 -2.71 -2.76
C PRO A 12 -15.99 -3.73 -3.55
N PRO A 13 -16.02 -5.01 -3.15
CA PRO A 13 -15.57 -5.56 -1.85
C PRO A 13 -14.08 -5.89 -1.75
N ASN A 14 -13.22 -5.48 -2.68
CA ASN A 14 -11.78 -5.68 -2.55
C ASN A 14 -11.23 -4.93 -1.32
N ALA A 15 -10.56 -5.66 -0.40
CA ALA A 15 -10.03 -5.11 0.85
C ALA A 15 -8.57 -4.65 0.76
N GLY A 16 -7.96 -4.71 -0.42
CA GLY A 16 -6.58 -4.29 -0.64
C GLY A 16 -6.36 -2.77 -0.51
N VAL A 17 -5.11 -2.38 -0.29
CA VAL A 17 -4.71 -0.96 -0.16
C VAL A 17 -5.17 -0.11 -1.34
N GLY A 18 -5.17 -0.68 -2.56
CA GLY A 18 -5.62 0.01 -3.77
C GLY A 18 -7.08 0.44 -3.75
N ALA A 19 -7.97 -0.38 -3.16
CA ALA A 19 -9.37 -0.04 -3.00
C ALA A 19 -9.59 0.97 -1.86
N ARG A 20 -8.91 0.75 -0.71
CA ARG A 20 -9.09 1.58 0.49
C ARG A 20 -8.75 3.05 0.28
N ARG A 21 -7.72 3.36 -0.52
CA ARG A 21 -7.35 4.75 -0.80
C ARG A 21 -8.52 5.54 -1.38
N TRP A 22 -9.09 5.09 -2.47
CA TRP A 22 -10.16 5.81 -3.15
C TRP A 22 -11.52 5.64 -2.48
N LEU A 23 -11.75 4.53 -1.77
CA LEU A 23 -12.90 4.37 -0.89
C LEU A 23 -12.91 5.43 0.22
N ASN A 24 -11.76 5.73 0.82
CA ASN A 24 -11.68 6.78 1.83
C ASN A 24 -11.78 8.18 1.24
N PHE A 25 -11.10 8.47 0.13
CA PHE A 25 -11.22 9.77 -0.52
C PHE A 25 -12.65 10.08 -0.95
N GLN A 26 -13.38 9.11 -1.52
CA GLN A 26 -14.75 9.36 -1.99
C GLN A 26 -15.71 9.80 -0.86
N LYS A 27 -15.50 9.36 0.39
CA LYS A 27 -16.31 9.79 1.54
C LYS A 27 -16.30 11.32 1.72
N TYR A 28 -15.15 11.95 1.49
CA TYR A 28 -14.98 13.39 1.66
C TYR A 28 -15.27 14.15 0.37
N LEU A 29 -14.82 13.63 -0.77
CA LEU A 29 -15.02 14.24 -2.08
C LEU A 29 -16.49 14.29 -2.50
N SER A 30 -17.31 13.31 -2.11
CA SER A 30 -18.74 13.24 -2.46
C SER A 30 -19.58 14.41 -1.90
N LYS A 31 -19.02 15.20 -0.99
CA LYS A 31 -19.65 16.42 -0.47
C LYS A 31 -19.60 17.56 -1.49
N ASP A 32 -18.55 17.62 -2.32
CA ASP A 32 -18.26 18.72 -3.25
C ASP A 32 -18.39 18.30 -4.72
N PHE A 33 -18.30 16.98 -5.01
CA PHE A 33 -18.26 16.45 -6.37
C PHE A 33 -19.26 15.29 -6.55
N ALA A 34 -19.85 15.22 -7.75
CA ALA A 34 -20.57 14.02 -8.18
C ALA A 34 -19.55 12.99 -8.67
N ILE A 35 -19.50 11.82 -8.03
CA ILE A 35 -18.48 10.80 -8.29
C ILE A 35 -19.07 9.62 -9.01
N THR A 36 -18.49 9.28 -10.17
CA THR A 36 -18.71 8.04 -10.89
C THR A 36 -17.45 7.19 -10.82
N VAL A 37 -17.55 5.97 -10.31
CA VAL A 37 -16.46 5.00 -10.28
C VAL A 37 -16.65 3.98 -11.39
N TYR A 38 -15.64 3.86 -12.26
CA TYR A 38 -15.57 2.82 -13.27
C TYR A 38 -14.59 1.74 -12.84
N THR A 39 -15.09 0.49 -12.72
CA THR A 39 -14.33 -0.64 -12.16
C THR A 39 -14.73 -1.95 -12.84
N PRO A 40 -13.90 -3.01 -12.84
CA PRO A 40 -14.30 -4.31 -13.35
C PRO A 40 -15.42 -4.95 -12.49
N GLU A 41 -16.29 -5.73 -13.16
CA GLU A 41 -17.31 -6.52 -12.48
C GLU A 41 -16.73 -7.77 -11.80
N ASN A 42 -15.73 -8.36 -12.43
CA ASN A 42 -15.09 -9.62 -12.02
C ASN A 42 -13.57 -9.49 -11.81
N PRO A 43 -13.09 -8.58 -10.93
CA PRO A 43 -11.66 -8.41 -10.72
C PRO A 43 -11.06 -9.64 -10.04
N SER A 44 -9.79 -9.94 -10.34
CA SER A 44 -9.02 -10.87 -9.50
C SER A 44 -8.77 -10.25 -8.13
N MET A 45 -9.42 -10.79 -7.10
CA MET A 45 -9.30 -10.32 -5.72
C MET A 45 -8.56 -11.34 -4.86
N LEU A 46 -7.71 -10.85 -3.97
CA LEU A 46 -7.02 -11.68 -2.97
C LEU A 46 -7.82 -11.77 -1.69
N ASN A 47 -8.39 -10.66 -1.27
CA ASN A 47 -9.16 -10.51 -0.04
C ASN A 47 -10.43 -9.75 -0.35
N GLU A 48 -11.54 -10.27 0.14
CA GLU A 48 -12.86 -9.65 0.05
C GLU A 48 -13.36 -9.28 1.44
N ASP A 49 -13.90 -8.07 1.55
CA ASP A 49 -14.59 -7.59 2.76
C ASP A 49 -15.86 -6.86 2.33
N ASN A 50 -16.99 -7.54 2.45
CA ASN A 50 -18.28 -6.99 2.06
C ASN A 50 -18.72 -5.82 2.93
N SER A 51 -18.17 -5.66 4.14
CA SER A 51 -18.47 -4.52 5.02
C SER A 51 -18.03 -3.19 4.40
N LEU A 52 -17.03 -3.22 3.51
CA LEU A 52 -16.56 -2.03 2.78
C LEU A 52 -17.58 -1.48 1.79
N LEU A 53 -18.57 -2.27 1.34
CA LEU A 53 -19.65 -1.80 0.49
C LEU A 53 -20.51 -0.76 1.22
N ASN A 54 -20.70 -0.90 2.52
CA ASN A 54 -21.46 0.05 3.36
C ASN A 54 -20.72 1.38 3.55
N GLN A 55 -19.44 1.46 3.19
CA GLN A 55 -18.64 2.68 3.27
C GLN A 55 -18.67 3.50 1.98
N VAL A 56 -19.27 2.97 0.92
CA VAL A 56 -19.47 3.72 -0.33
C VAL A 56 -20.59 4.74 -0.11
N SER A 57 -20.32 6.02 -0.36
CA SER A 57 -21.30 7.10 -0.20
C SER A 57 -22.48 6.89 -1.14
N SER A 58 -23.70 7.13 -0.68
CA SER A 58 -24.95 6.90 -1.42
C SER A 58 -25.04 7.69 -2.74
N GLY A 59 -24.34 8.85 -2.82
CA GLY A 59 -24.24 9.65 -4.04
C GLY A 59 -23.17 9.18 -5.03
N THR A 60 -22.42 8.12 -4.73
CA THR A 60 -21.38 7.61 -5.63
C THR A 60 -21.97 6.59 -6.59
N GLN A 61 -21.97 6.90 -7.88
CA GLN A 61 -22.37 5.96 -8.93
C GLN A 61 -21.23 4.96 -9.19
N VAL A 62 -21.52 3.65 -9.21
CA VAL A 62 -20.53 2.62 -9.52
C VAL A 62 -20.93 1.89 -10.79
N ILE A 63 -20.11 2.04 -11.83
CA ILE A 63 -20.28 1.38 -13.13
C ILE A 63 -19.31 0.20 -13.17
N LYS A 64 -19.86 -1.00 -13.28
CA LYS A 64 -19.08 -2.25 -13.36
C LYS A 64 -19.12 -2.80 -14.77
N GLN A 65 -17.99 -3.29 -15.26
CA GLN A 65 -17.90 -3.91 -16.57
C GLN A 65 -17.06 -5.17 -16.55
N LYS A 66 -17.53 -6.21 -17.23
CA LYS A 66 -16.79 -7.46 -17.36
C LYS A 66 -15.45 -7.22 -18.05
N ILE A 67 -14.42 -7.85 -17.52
CA ILE A 67 -13.11 -7.88 -18.15
C ILE A 67 -12.72 -9.31 -18.45
N TRP A 68 -11.89 -9.47 -19.48
CA TRP A 68 -11.20 -10.71 -19.73
C TRP A 68 -9.78 -10.59 -19.20
N GLU A 69 -9.36 -11.56 -18.38
CA GLU A 69 -8.01 -11.62 -17.83
C GLU A 69 -7.33 -12.92 -18.23
N PRO A 70 -6.05 -12.90 -18.67
CA PRO A 70 -5.30 -14.11 -18.99
C PRO A 70 -5.19 -15.10 -17.82
N TYR A 71 -5.42 -14.63 -16.59
CA TYR A 71 -5.50 -15.48 -15.40
C TYR A 71 -6.60 -16.52 -15.44
N ASP A 72 -7.69 -16.25 -16.13
CA ASP A 72 -8.80 -17.22 -16.25
C ASP A 72 -8.35 -18.43 -17.05
N LEU A 73 -7.54 -18.22 -18.11
CA LEU A 73 -6.89 -19.31 -18.83
C LEU A 73 -5.88 -20.06 -17.94
N TYR A 74 -5.07 -19.34 -17.17
CA TYR A 74 -4.08 -19.97 -16.29
C TYR A 74 -4.76 -20.85 -15.20
N LYS A 75 -5.87 -20.44 -14.63
CA LYS A 75 -6.67 -21.25 -13.68
C LYS A 75 -7.19 -22.54 -14.32
N ILE A 76 -7.62 -22.47 -15.58
CA ILE A 76 -8.12 -23.63 -16.32
C ILE A 76 -6.97 -24.65 -16.54
N PHE A 77 -5.78 -24.16 -16.93
CA PHE A 77 -4.65 -25.03 -17.23
C PHE A 77 -3.90 -25.58 -16.02
N THR A 78 -3.89 -24.87 -14.88
CA THR A 78 -3.06 -25.25 -13.71
C THR A 78 -3.83 -25.84 -12.54
N LYS A 79 -5.18 -25.82 -12.56
CA LYS A 79 -6.06 -26.24 -11.44
C LYS A 79 -5.74 -25.54 -10.09
N LYS A 80 -4.87 -24.54 -10.06
CA LYS A 80 -4.56 -23.76 -8.85
C LYS A 80 -5.62 -22.68 -8.63
N ARG A 81 -6.43 -22.84 -7.59
CA ARG A 81 -7.57 -21.94 -7.27
C ARG A 81 -7.16 -20.55 -6.76
N LYS A 82 -6.00 -20.38 -6.18
CA LYS A 82 -5.51 -19.07 -5.67
C LYS A 82 -4.07 -18.85 -6.14
N VAL A 83 -3.87 -17.85 -6.99
CA VAL A 83 -2.54 -17.40 -7.40
C VAL A 83 -2.41 -15.96 -6.95
N ASN A 84 -1.45 -15.72 -6.05
CA ASN A 84 -1.16 -14.40 -5.53
C ASN A 84 -0.41 -13.60 -6.61
N PRO A 85 -0.96 -12.51 -7.18
CA PRO A 85 -0.30 -11.76 -8.25
C PRO A 85 1.09 -11.21 -7.88
N GLY A 86 1.33 -10.96 -6.58
CA GLY A 86 2.63 -10.52 -6.07
C GLY A 86 3.63 -11.65 -5.77
N VAL A 87 3.17 -12.91 -5.69
CA VAL A 87 3.99 -14.09 -5.34
C VAL A 87 4.54 -14.79 -6.58
N LEU A 88 4.01 -14.51 -7.77
CA LEU A 88 4.47 -15.13 -9.03
C LEU A 88 5.94 -14.84 -9.37
N ILE A 89 6.55 -13.84 -8.75
CA ILE A 89 7.95 -13.48 -8.97
C ILE A 89 8.89 -14.39 -8.15
N ASP A 90 8.46 -14.85 -6.98
CA ASP A 90 9.36 -15.51 -6.01
C ASP A 90 9.18 -17.04 -5.91
N SER A 91 8.13 -17.65 -6.49
CA SER A 91 7.76 -19.05 -6.18
C SER A 91 7.86 -20.04 -7.35
N THR A 92 8.50 -19.67 -8.45
CA THR A 92 8.48 -20.52 -9.67
C THR A 92 9.77 -21.28 -9.87
N ASN A 93 9.81 -22.54 -9.42
CA ASN A 93 10.93 -23.45 -9.64
C ASN A 93 10.86 -24.23 -10.96
N GLY A 94 9.79 -24.08 -11.74
CA GLY A 94 9.58 -24.83 -12.99
C GLY A 94 9.88 -24.04 -14.25
N PHE A 95 10.38 -24.71 -15.30
CA PHE A 95 10.63 -24.12 -16.63
C PHE A 95 9.35 -23.51 -17.23
N LYS A 96 8.20 -24.19 -17.06
CA LYS A 96 6.88 -23.71 -17.52
C LYS A 96 6.47 -22.38 -16.89
N ASP A 97 6.67 -22.24 -15.58
CA ASP A 97 6.32 -21.02 -14.86
C ASP A 97 7.20 -19.85 -15.27
N LYS A 98 8.50 -20.10 -15.50
CA LYS A 98 9.45 -19.10 -16.01
C LYS A 98 9.05 -18.62 -17.41
N PHE A 99 8.66 -19.53 -18.29
CA PHE A 99 8.19 -19.20 -19.63
C PHE A 99 6.90 -18.38 -19.61
N ILE A 100 5.91 -18.79 -18.79
CA ILE A 100 4.65 -18.05 -18.64
C ILE A 100 4.92 -16.64 -18.11
N ASN A 101 5.80 -16.49 -17.11
CA ASN A 101 6.18 -15.18 -16.58
C ASN A 101 6.90 -14.33 -17.64
N TRP A 102 7.75 -14.92 -18.43
CA TRP A 102 8.42 -14.23 -19.54
C TRP A 102 7.43 -13.75 -20.59
N VAL A 103 6.50 -14.60 -21.05
CA VAL A 103 5.44 -14.21 -22.00
C VAL A 103 4.61 -13.07 -21.42
N ARG A 104 4.12 -13.23 -20.18
CA ARG A 104 3.31 -12.23 -19.51
C ARG A 104 4.02 -10.87 -19.42
N SER A 105 5.28 -10.87 -19.02
CA SER A 105 6.04 -9.64 -18.79
C SER A 105 6.33 -8.89 -20.09
N ASN A 106 6.50 -9.61 -21.20
CA ASN A 106 6.90 -9.00 -22.47
C ASN A 106 5.73 -8.65 -23.39
N PHE A 107 4.60 -9.32 -23.27
CA PHE A 107 3.45 -9.14 -24.17
C PHE A 107 2.25 -8.45 -23.51
N PHE A 108 2.11 -8.52 -22.18
CA PHE A 108 1.02 -7.86 -21.47
C PHE A 108 1.49 -6.56 -20.83
N ILE A 109 1.67 -5.56 -21.66
CA ILE A 109 2.19 -4.24 -21.27
C ILE A 109 1.03 -3.24 -21.22
N PRO A 110 0.84 -2.54 -20.08
CA PRO A 110 1.74 -2.39 -18.92
C PRO A 110 1.63 -3.50 -17.87
N ASP A 111 0.55 -4.24 -17.88
CA ASP A 111 0.21 -5.30 -16.93
C ASP A 111 -0.88 -6.22 -17.53
N ALA A 112 -1.26 -7.25 -16.80
CA ALA A 112 -2.24 -8.25 -17.28
C ALA A 112 -3.67 -7.69 -17.51
N LYS A 113 -3.91 -6.40 -17.21
CA LYS A 113 -5.19 -5.71 -17.44
C LYS A 113 -5.20 -4.94 -18.77
N CYS A 114 -4.14 -5.07 -19.58
CA CYS A 114 -4.01 -4.37 -20.86
C CYS A 114 -5.16 -4.67 -21.83
N PHE A 115 -5.76 -5.86 -21.76
CA PHE A 115 -6.90 -6.25 -22.60
C PHE A 115 -8.19 -5.49 -22.25
N TRP A 116 -8.28 -4.89 -21.06
CA TRP A 116 -9.41 -4.06 -20.67
C TRP A 116 -9.37 -2.64 -21.26
N ILE A 117 -8.23 -2.21 -21.75
CA ILE A 117 -8.01 -0.81 -22.20
C ILE A 117 -8.98 -0.44 -23.33
N GLU A 118 -8.96 -1.13 -24.46
CA GLU A 118 -9.77 -0.75 -25.64
C GLU A 118 -11.27 -0.86 -25.36
N HIS A 119 -11.66 -1.92 -24.67
CA HIS A 119 -13.04 -2.12 -24.27
C HIS A 119 -13.55 -1.00 -23.36
N SER A 120 -12.75 -0.60 -22.38
CA SER A 120 -13.04 0.52 -21.48
C SER A 120 -13.13 1.84 -22.22
N VAL A 121 -12.19 2.11 -23.14
CA VAL A 121 -12.19 3.34 -23.94
C VAL A 121 -13.45 3.42 -24.80
N SER A 122 -13.85 2.32 -25.45
CA SER A 122 -15.07 2.28 -26.25
C SER A 122 -16.32 2.54 -25.41
N PHE A 123 -16.43 1.87 -24.25
CA PHE A 123 -17.56 2.04 -23.35
C PHE A 123 -17.62 3.46 -22.76
N LEU A 124 -16.53 3.95 -22.21
CA LEU A 124 -16.46 5.27 -21.58
C LEU A 124 -16.64 6.39 -22.60
N SER A 125 -16.18 6.24 -23.87
CA SER A 125 -16.47 7.23 -24.93
C SER A 125 -17.97 7.36 -25.19
N LYS A 126 -18.74 6.26 -25.13
CA LYS A 126 -20.22 6.32 -25.21
C LYS A 126 -20.84 6.97 -23.97
N LEU A 127 -20.21 6.84 -22.81
CA LEU A 127 -20.66 7.53 -21.61
C LEU A 127 -20.41 9.03 -21.71
N PHE A 128 -19.23 9.44 -22.20
CA PHE A 128 -18.88 10.85 -22.46
C PHE A 128 -19.80 11.51 -23.49
N SER A 129 -20.41 10.79 -24.43
CA SER A 129 -21.40 11.36 -25.36
C SER A 129 -22.73 11.67 -24.67
N LYS A 130 -23.00 11.14 -23.49
CA LYS A 130 -24.23 11.36 -22.72
C LYS A 130 -24.06 12.35 -21.58
N GLU A 131 -22.87 12.41 -20.99
CA GLU A 131 -22.55 13.31 -19.89
C GLU A 131 -21.08 13.72 -19.90
N ASN A 132 -20.82 14.95 -19.42
CA ASN A 132 -19.47 15.48 -19.32
C ASN A 132 -18.90 15.23 -17.92
N TYR A 133 -17.60 14.96 -17.86
CA TYR A 133 -16.82 14.89 -16.63
C TYR A 133 -15.79 16.03 -16.62
N ASP A 134 -15.73 16.78 -15.52
CA ASP A 134 -14.74 17.85 -15.34
C ASP A 134 -13.37 17.26 -15.08
N PHE A 135 -13.33 16.18 -14.30
CA PHE A 135 -12.12 15.48 -13.90
C PHE A 135 -12.20 13.99 -14.21
N VAL A 136 -11.12 13.46 -14.75
CA VAL A 136 -10.90 12.01 -14.82
C VAL A 136 -9.69 11.65 -13.96
N ILE A 137 -9.87 10.74 -13.03
CA ILE A 137 -8.83 10.24 -12.15
C ILE A 137 -8.55 8.81 -12.55
N SER A 138 -7.31 8.50 -12.92
CA SER A 138 -6.84 7.13 -13.10
C SER A 138 -5.88 6.75 -11.99
N THR A 139 -6.05 5.60 -11.34
CA THR A 139 -5.21 5.17 -10.22
C THR A 139 -4.50 3.85 -10.50
N GLY A 140 -3.20 3.84 -10.32
CA GLY A 140 -2.31 2.68 -10.53
C GLY A 140 -1.40 2.38 -9.34
N PRO A 141 -0.90 1.14 -9.22
CA PRO A 141 -1.12 -0.03 -10.09
C PRO A 141 -2.53 -0.64 -9.96
N PRO A 142 -3.06 -1.34 -10.98
CA PRO A 142 -2.48 -1.60 -12.30
C PRO A 142 -2.38 -0.32 -13.15
N HIS A 143 -1.32 -0.22 -13.96
CA HIS A 143 -1.06 1.00 -14.75
C HIS A 143 -1.86 1.05 -16.07
N SER A 144 -2.53 -0.04 -16.45
CA SER A 144 -3.51 -0.05 -17.54
C SER A 144 -4.60 1.01 -17.34
N MET A 145 -4.92 1.37 -16.10
CA MET A 145 -5.91 2.44 -15.78
C MET A 145 -5.47 3.79 -16.34
N HIS A 146 -4.18 4.08 -16.27
CA HIS A 146 -3.62 5.31 -16.85
C HIS A 146 -3.71 5.33 -18.38
N LEU A 147 -3.55 4.17 -19.03
CA LEU A 147 -3.67 4.07 -20.49
C LEU A 147 -5.11 4.21 -20.96
N ILE A 148 -6.11 3.79 -20.19
CA ILE A 148 -7.53 4.08 -20.45
C ILE A 148 -7.74 5.60 -20.46
N ALA A 149 -7.32 6.29 -19.41
CA ALA A 149 -7.46 7.75 -19.30
C ALA A 149 -6.68 8.50 -20.39
N LEU A 150 -5.46 8.05 -20.73
CA LEU A 150 -4.65 8.62 -21.81
C LEU A 150 -5.38 8.57 -23.16
N LYS A 151 -5.96 7.42 -23.52
CA LYS A 151 -6.72 7.27 -24.78
C LYS A 151 -8.03 8.02 -24.78
N LEU A 152 -8.70 8.15 -23.64
CA LEU A 152 -9.89 8.98 -23.50
C LEU A 152 -9.55 10.47 -23.68
N ARG A 153 -8.41 10.91 -23.14
CA ARG A 153 -7.94 12.30 -23.27
C ARG A 153 -7.64 12.70 -24.72
N GLU A 154 -7.33 11.74 -25.58
CA GLU A 154 -7.15 11.97 -27.03
C GLU A 154 -8.48 12.28 -27.75
N LYS A 155 -9.63 11.89 -27.17
CA LYS A 155 -10.97 11.98 -27.77
C LYS A 155 -11.90 12.97 -27.07
N HIS A 156 -11.66 13.23 -25.80
CA HIS A 156 -12.57 14.02 -24.95
C HIS A 156 -11.78 15.07 -24.16
N ASN A 157 -12.46 16.18 -23.84
CA ASN A 157 -11.88 17.27 -23.07
C ASN A 157 -12.25 17.13 -21.58
N PHE A 158 -11.26 16.95 -20.71
CA PHE A 158 -11.39 16.91 -19.25
C PHE A 158 -10.03 17.18 -18.60
N LYS A 159 -10.01 17.50 -17.32
CA LYS A 159 -8.76 17.56 -16.56
C LYS A 159 -8.37 16.16 -16.07
N TRP A 160 -7.18 15.70 -16.42
CA TRP A 160 -6.72 14.35 -16.08
C TRP A 160 -5.75 14.34 -14.91
N ILE A 161 -6.10 13.59 -13.86
CA ILE A 161 -5.28 13.32 -12.68
C ILE A 161 -4.78 11.87 -12.76
N ALA A 162 -3.46 11.70 -12.85
CA ALA A 162 -2.82 10.39 -12.81
C ALA A 162 -2.30 10.10 -11.39
N ASP A 163 -2.97 9.24 -10.64
CA ASP A 163 -2.61 8.85 -9.27
C ASP A 163 -1.70 7.63 -9.26
N PHE A 164 -0.40 7.89 -9.17
CA PHE A 164 0.65 6.87 -9.02
C PHE A 164 0.87 6.57 -7.54
N ARG A 165 0.12 5.59 -7.02
CA ARG A 165 0.32 5.10 -5.63
C ARG A 165 1.69 4.46 -5.47
N ASP A 166 2.17 3.81 -6.51
CA ASP A 166 3.52 3.30 -6.68
C ASP A 166 4.03 3.71 -8.06
N PRO A 167 5.33 3.96 -8.25
CA PRO A 167 5.92 4.18 -9.57
C PRO A 167 5.69 2.97 -10.47
N TRP A 168 5.73 3.19 -11.78
CA TRP A 168 5.53 2.11 -12.72
C TRP A 168 6.83 1.34 -13.00
N THR A 169 7.88 2.04 -13.43
CA THR A 169 9.15 1.40 -13.79
C THR A 169 10.21 1.46 -12.70
N ASN A 170 10.10 2.41 -11.77
CA ASN A 170 11.04 2.57 -10.65
C ASN A 170 10.61 1.78 -9.41
N MET A 171 10.37 0.47 -9.59
CA MET A 171 10.03 -0.47 -8.51
C MET A 171 11.03 -1.62 -8.50
N GLU A 172 11.35 -2.12 -7.30
CA GLU A 172 12.30 -3.22 -7.11
C GLU A 172 12.02 -4.42 -8.02
N TYR A 173 10.76 -4.84 -8.07
CA TYR A 173 10.37 -6.00 -8.88
C TYR A 173 10.59 -5.79 -10.38
N PHE A 174 10.54 -4.53 -10.86
CA PHE A 174 10.68 -4.25 -12.29
C PHE A 174 12.07 -4.61 -12.83
N SER A 175 13.12 -4.46 -12.03
CA SER A 175 14.48 -4.89 -12.39
C SER A 175 14.65 -6.41 -12.43
N LYS A 176 13.82 -7.13 -11.66
CA LYS A 176 13.87 -8.61 -11.56
C LYS A 176 13.02 -9.32 -12.61
N ILE A 177 12.17 -8.59 -13.34
CA ILE A 177 11.33 -9.16 -14.40
C ILE A 177 12.20 -9.43 -15.64
N PRO A 178 12.09 -10.62 -16.28
CA PRO A 178 12.86 -10.97 -17.49
C PRO A 178 12.27 -10.28 -18.74
N LEU A 179 12.53 -8.97 -18.86
CA LEU A 179 12.06 -8.15 -19.98
C LEU A 179 13.06 -8.12 -21.13
N LEU A 180 12.55 -8.21 -22.35
CA LEU A 180 13.25 -7.81 -23.56
C LEU A 180 13.51 -6.29 -23.53
N ASP A 181 14.58 -5.82 -24.15
CA ASP A 181 14.91 -4.39 -24.21
C ASP A 181 13.80 -3.55 -24.89
N SER A 182 13.15 -4.10 -25.91
CA SER A 182 12.00 -3.48 -26.56
C SER A 182 10.81 -3.31 -25.61
N SER A 183 10.51 -4.36 -24.83
CA SER A 183 9.43 -4.33 -23.84
C SER A 183 9.75 -3.37 -22.69
N ARG A 184 11.00 -3.37 -22.22
CA ARG A 184 11.49 -2.43 -21.22
C ARG A 184 11.34 -0.99 -21.68
N ARG A 185 11.81 -0.67 -22.90
CA ARG A 185 11.64 0.67 -23.52
C ARG A 185 10.17 1.06 -23.60
N LYS A 186 9.30 0.14 -24.05
CA LYS A 186 7.86 0.38 -24.15
C LYS A 186 7.23 0.76 -22.80
N HIS A 187 7.63 0.11 -21.70
CA HIS A 187 7.17 0.50 -20.36
C HIS A 187 7.59 1.93 -20.01
N PHE A 188 8.87 2.29 -20.20
CA PHE A 188 9.38 3.63 -19.94
C PHE A 188 8.68 4.69 -20.79
N ASP A 189 8.50 4.43 -22.08
CA ASP A 189 7.83 5.38 -22.99
C ASP A 189 6.37 5.60 -22.61
N LEU A 190 5.65 4.55 -22.21
CA LEU A 190 4.26 4.65 -21.76
C LEU A 190 4.14 5.40 -20.44
N GLU A 191 4.99 5.10 -19.44
CA GLU A 191 5.02 5.84 -18.18
C GLU A 191 5.29 7.32 -18.43
N LYS A 192 6.32 7.64 -19.21
CA LYS A 192 6.67 9.00 -19.59
C LYS A 192 5.53 9.71 -20.34
N LYS A 193 4.86 9.03 -21.27
CA LYS A 193 3.71 9.59 -22.00
C LYS A 193 2.57 9.93 -21.05
N VAL A 194 2.25 9.06 -20.10
CA VAL A 194 1.23 9.30 -19.07
C VAL A 194 1.58 10.54 -18.25
N ILE A 195 2.80 10.58 -17.71
CA ILE A 195 3.29 11.67 -16.85
C ILE A 195 3.26 13.03 -17.58
N LEU A 196 3.68 13.07 -18.84
CA LEU A 196 3.71 14.30 -19.65
C LEU A 196 2.32 14.79 -20.05
N LYS A 197 1.34 13.89 -20.22
CA LYS A 197 -0.01 14.20 -20.71
C LYS A 197 -1.02 14.46 -19.60
N ALA A 198 -0.76 14.00 -18.37
CA ALA A 198 -1.59 14.29 -17.22
C ALA A 198 -1.53 15.79 -16.86
N ASP A 199 -2.68 16.39 -16.51
CA ASP A 199 -2.75 17.76 -15.98
C ASP A 199 -2.18 17.84 -14.57
N LEU A 200 -2.33 16.75 -13.79
CA LEU A 200 -1.80 16.59 -12.44
C LEU A 200 -1.31 15.15 -12.23
N THR A 201 -0.09 14.98 -11.80
CA THR A 201 0.44 13.68 -11.34
C THR A 201 0.41 13.64 -9.83
N LEU A 202 -0.31 12.68 -9.24
CA LEU A 202 -0.32 12.44 -7.80
C LEU A 202 0.63 11.30 -7.45
N THR A 203 1.23 11.40 -6.28
CA THR A 203 2.00 10.32 -5.67
C THR A 203 1.84 10.34 -4.15
N VAL A 204 2.33 9.28 -3.50
CA VAL A 204 2.21 9.10 -2.04
C VAL A 204 3.51 9.43 -1.30
N SER A 205 4.53 9.97 -1.98
CA SER A 205 5.80 10.29 -1.34
C SER A 205 6.53 11.47 -2.00
N LYS A 206 7.30 12.21 -1.21
CA LYS A 206 8.11 13.34 -1.70
C LYS A 206 9.28 12.87 -2.57
N PHE A 207 9.84 11.71 -2.26
CA PHE A 207 10.90 11.13 -3.07
C PHE A 207 10.39 10.84 -4.49
N TRP A 208 9.25 10.16 -4.63
CA TRP A 208 8.69 9.85 -5.94
C TRP A 208 8.18 11.10 -6.68
N SER A 209 7.65 12.10 -5.97
CA SER A 209 7.30 13.38 -6.59
C SER A 209 8.51 14.02 -7.30
N LYS A 210 9.69 13.98 -6.67
CA LYS A 210 10.93 14.46 -7.31
C LYS A 210 11.34 13.62 -8.52
N GLU A 211 11.20 12.30 -8.43
CA GLU A 211 11.48 11.41 -9.57
C GLU A 211 10.52 11.70 -10.74
N PHE A 212 9.22 11.88 -10.49
CA PHE A 212 8.26 12.26 -11.54
C PHE A 212 8.56 13.65 -12.14
N SER A 213 9.05 14.59 -11.35
CA SER A 213 9.55 15.88 -11.88
C SER A 213 10.72 15.67 -12.84
N ARG A 214 11.65 14.78 -12.55
CA ARG A 214 12.77 14.43 -13.42
C ARG A 214 12.33 13.75 -14.72
N LEU A 215 11.22 12.99 -14.68
CA LEU A 215 10.60 12.39 -15.87
C LEU A 215 9.79 13.41 -16.69
N GLY A 216 9.61 14.65 -16.20
CA GLY A 216 8.96 15.73 -16.91
C GLY A 216 7.51 16.01 -16.48
N ALA A 217 7.06 15.49 -15.33
CA ALA A 217 5.76 15.82 -14.77
C ALA A 217 5.64 17.34 -14.54
N LYS A 218 4.56 17.94 -15.00
CA LYS A 218 4.34 19.40 -14.88
C LYS A 218 4.16 19.83 -13.42
N LYS A 219 3.37 19.08 -12.66
CA LYS A 219 3.07 19.32 -11.25
C LYS A 219 2.88 17.97 -10.54
N PRO A 220 3.96 17.33 -10.09
CA PRO A 220 3.82 16.12 -9.28
C PRO A 220 3.56 16.50 -7.82
N GLU A 221 2.34 16.30 -7.38
CA GLU A 221 1.88 16.64 -6.04
C GLU A 221 1.83 15.41 -5.13
N VAL A 222 2.04 15.62 -3.83
CA VAL A 222 2.02 14.56 -2.84
C VAL A 222 0.71 14.58 -2.08
N VAL A 223 -0.06 13.51 -2.26
CA VAL A 223 -1.26 13.22 -1.46
C VAL A 223 -1.05 11.85 -0.83
N TYR A 224 -0.74 11.84 0.46
CA TYR A 224 -0.41 10.62 1.18
C TYR A 224 -1.60 9.66 1.28
N ASN A 225 -1.33 8.39 1.60
CA ASN A 225 -2.35 7.56 2.22
C ASN A 225 -2.64 8.12 3.61
N GLY A 226 -3.80 7.79 4.14
CA GLY A 226 -4.20 8.31 5.43
C GLY A 226 -4.61 7.23 6.41
N PHE A 227 -5.05 7.65 7.56
CA PHE A 227 -5.69 6.82 8.57
C PHE A 227 -7.07 7.36 8.95
N GLU A 228 -7.95 6.48 9.38
CA GLU A 228 -9.16 6.87 10.10
C GLU A 228 -8.81 7.10 11.57
N LYS A 229 -9.35 8.17 12.16
CA LYS A 229 -9.17 8.43 13.59
C LYS A 229 -9.72 7.26 14.41
N TYR A 230 -8.93 6.80 15.34
CA TYR A 230 -9.36 5.77 16.27
C TYR A 230 -10.25 6.43 17.34
N ASN A 231 -11.47 5.93 17.46
CA ASN A 231 -12.43 6.43 18.46
C ASN A 231 -12.21 5.80 19.86
N SER A 232 -11.50 4.68 19.90
CA SER A 232 -11.19 3.98 21.15
C SER A 232 -9.85 4.46 21.72
N PRO A 233 -9.72 4.56 23.04
CA PRO A 233 -8.45 4.84 23.67
C PRO A 233 -7.47 3.67 23.50
N ILE A 234 -6.18 3.95 23.66
CA ILE A 234 -5.15 2.91 23.75
C ILE A 234 -5.48 2.02 24.94
N GLN A 235 -5.45 0.71 24.71
CA GLN A 235 -5.75 -0.28 25.75
C GLN A 235 -4.43 -0.75 26.36
N PHE A 236 -4.35 -0.68 27.68
CA PHE A 236 -3.20 -1.28 28.37
C PHE A 236 -3.35 -2.80 28.37
N HIS A 237 -2.34 -3.51 27.86
CA HIS A 237 -2.29 -4.98 27.81
C HIS A 237 -1.39 -5.51 28.92
N ASP A 238 -1.75 -6.68 29.50
CA ASP A 238 -0.98 -7.31 30.59
C ASP A 238 0.41 -7.82 30.18
N LYS A 239 0.68 -7.83 28.87
CA LYS A 239 1.96 -8.21 28.30
C LYS A 239 2.60 -7.02 27.59
N PHE A 240 3.92 -6.97 27.59
CA PHE A 240 4.70 -6.10 26.70
C PHE A 240 4.57 -6.61 25.29
N ARG A 241 3.51 -6.16 24.59
CA ARG A 241 3.17 -6.66 23.26
C ARG A 241 3.88 -5.86 22.18
N ILE A 242 4.69 -6.55 21.39
CA ILE A 242 5.36 -6.05 20.19
C ILE A 242 4.57 -6.51 18.98
N GLY A 243 3.92 -5.56 18.24
CA GLY A 243 2.98 -5.89 17.18
C GLY A 243 3.52 -5.69 15.77
N TYR A 244 3.10 -6.58 14.85
CA TYR A 244 3.27 -6.42 13.40
C TYR A 244 1.98 -6.84 12.69
N PHE A 245 1.50 -6.00 11.75
CA PHE A 245 0.25 -6.23 11.03
C PHE A 245 0.44 -6.18 9.52
N GLY A 246 -0.12 -7.18 8.81
CA GLY A 246 -0.07 -7.34 7.36
C GLY A 246 1.11 -8.19 6.88
N LEU A 247 1.34 -8.25 5.57
CA LEU A 247 2.33 -9.12 4.94
C LEU A 247 3.74 -8.91 5.50
N PHE A 248 4.34 -10.00 5.99
CA PHE A 248 5.74 -10.09 6.42
C PHE A 248 6.50 -11.08 5.54
N ASN A 249 7.21 -10.56 4.55
CA ASN A 249 8.00 -11.36 3.64
C ASN A 249 9.47 -11.46 4.11
N GLU A 250 10.23 -12.33 3.48
CA GLU A 250 11.62 -12.64 3.83
C GLU A 250 12.54 -11.41 3.80
N LEU A 251 12.30 -10.46 2.86
CA LEU A 251 13.10 -9.23 2.75
C LEU A 251 12.90 -8.23 3.91
N ARG A 252 11.88 -8.44 4.75
CA ARG A 252 11.57 -7.62 5.92
C ARG A 252 11.95 -8.30 7.23
N ASP A 253 12.33 -9.56 7.16
CA ASP A 253 12.72 -10.39 8.29
C ASP A 253 14.23 -10.23 8.56
N HIS A 254 14.57 -9.23 9.37
CA HIS A 254 15.96 -8.97 9.78
C HIS A 254 16.25 -9.71 11.07
N ASP A 255 17.20 -10.64 11.03
CA ASP A 255 17.59 -11.51 12.15
C ASP A 255 18.00 -10.74 13.41
N GLU A 256 18.50 -9.52 13.26
CA GLU A 256 18.84 -8.63 14.37
C GLU A 256 17.63 -8.25 15.23
N ILE A 257 16.41 -8.26 14.71
CA ILE A 257 15.19 -8.03 15.50
C ILE A 257 15.10 -9.15 16.55
N TRP A 258 15.21 -10.38 16.11
CA TRP A 258 15.07 -11.57 16.95
C TRP A 258 16.22 -11.71 17.93
N LYS A 259 17.45 -11.52 17.50
CA LYS A 259 18.64 -11.49 18.35
C LYS A 259 18.54 -10.42 19.44
N SER A 260 17.99 -9.26 19.12
CA SER A 260 17.80 -8.18 20.08
C SER A 260 16.79 -8.53 21.16
N LEU A 261 15.68 -9.19 20.81
CA LEU A 261 14.70 -9.69 21.78
C LEU A 261 15.31 -10.78 22.65
N ARG A 262 16.02 -11.73 22.05
CA ARG A 262 16.73 -12.78 22.80
C ARG A 262 17.72 -12.20 23.81
N THR A 263 18.44 -11.16 23.42
CA THR A 263 19.37 -10.46 24.33
C THR A 263 18.63 -9.84 25.53
N ASN A 264 17.45 -9.25 25.33
CA ASN A 264 16.68 -8.68 26.44
C ASN A 264 16.12 -9.75 27.37
N ILE A 265 15.62 -10.86 26.82
CA ILE A 265 15.19 -12.05 27.59
C ILE A 265 16.32 -12.54 28.50
N SER A 266 17.51 -12.71 27.96
CA SER A 266 18.66 -13.24 28.75
C SER A 266 19.16 -12.30 29.86
N ARG A 267 18.82 -10.99 29.77
CA ARG A 267 19.25 -9.96 30.72
C ARG A 267 18.19 -9.59 31.75
N ASN A 268 16.92 -9.86 31.49
CA ASN A 268 15.82 -9.40 32.32
C ASN A 268 14.67 -10.43 32.34
N THR A 269 14.53 -11.13 33.45
CA THR A 269 13.50 -12.15 33.65
C THR A 269 12.07 -11.57 33.66
N ASN A 270 11.89 -10.32 34.06
CA ASN A 270 10.58 -9.66 33.98
C ASN A 270 10.24 -9.36 32.51
N PHE A 271 11.22 -8.90 31.71
CA PHE A 271 11.02 -8.72 30.27
C PHE A 271 10.61 -10.05 29.61
N GLU A 272 11.29 -11.15 29.96
CA GLU A 272 10.95 -12.49 29.47
C GLU A 272 9.51 -12.88 29.81
N LYS A 273 9.12 -12.72 31.07
CA LYS A 273 7.77 -13.05 31.55
C LYS A 273 6.67 -12.23 30.87
N ASP A 274 6.94 -10.96 30.57
CA ASP A 274 5.95 -10.02 30.06
C ASP A 274 5.91 -9.97 28.53
N LEU A 275 6.92 -10.49 27.83
CA LEU A 275 7.02 -10.41 26.37
C LEU A 275 5.89 -11.17 25.66
N GLU A 276 5.29 -10.52 24.68
CA GLU A 276 4.44 -11.11 23.65
C GLU A 276 4.81 -10.54 22.28
N ILE A 277 5.04 -11.43 21.31
CA ILE A 277 5.27 -11.08 19.90
C ILE A 277 3.97 -11.34 19.15
N TYR A 278 3.25 -10.29 18.77
CA TYR A 278 1.96 -10.42 18.09
C TYR A 278 2.09 -10.15 16.59
N PHE A 279 1.74 -11.14 15.78
CA PHE A 279 1.72 -11.03 14.32
C PHE A 279 0.32 -11.30 13.78
N SER A 280 -0.16 -10.40 12.91
CA SER A 280 -1.41 -10.58 12.18
C SER A 280 -1.20 -10.34 10.69
N GLY A 281 -1.48 -11.36 9.87
CA GLY A 281 -1.36 -11.35 8.42
C GLY A 281 -0.39 -12.40 7.87
N PRO A 282 -0.26 -12.50 6.54
CA PRO A 282 0.58 -13.53 5.90
C PRO A 282 2.06 -13.36 6.25
N ILE A 283 2.69 -14.47 6.57
CA ILE A 283 4.12 -14.59 6.88
C ILE A 283 4.83 -15.48 5.85
N HIS A 284 6.14 -15.31 5.67
CA HIS A 284 6.93 -16.17 4.78
C HIS A 284 7.25 -17.54 5.43
N ASN A 285 7.57 -18.53 4.61
CA ASN A 285 7.74 -19.93 5.03
C ASN A 285 8.79 -20.14 6.12
N ASN A 286 9.87 -19.34 6.13
CA ASN A 286 10.97 -19.47 7.08
C ASN A 286 10.73 -18.73 8.41
N PHE A 287 9.64 -17.97 8.56
CA PHE A 287 9.39 -17.15 9.74
C PHE A 287 9.42 -17.93 11.06
N HIS A 288 8.64 -19.01 11.14
CA HIS A 288 8.61 -19.87 12.33
C HIS A 288 9.97 -20.51 12.64
N LYS A 289 10.72 -20.88 11.59
CA LYS A 289 12.08 -21.41 11.76
C LYS A 289 13.02 -20.36 12.33
N ASN A 290 12.92 -19.10 11.86
CA ASN A 290 13.75 -18.00 12.36
C ASN A 290 13.46 -17.70 13.84
N LEU A 291 12.18 -17.70 14.24
CA LEU A 291 11.81 -17.54 15.65
C LEU A 291 12.34 -18.70 16.51
N LYS A 292 12.18 -19.95 16.05
CA LYS A 292 12.68 -21.13 16.77
C LYS A 292 14.20 -21.12 16.92
N ASN A 293 14.94 -20.72 15.89
CA ASN A 293 16.39 -20.60 15.95
C ASN A 293 16.85 -19.55 16.99
N ASN A 294 16.00 -18.55 17.28
CA ASN A 294 16.24 -17.54 18.29
C ASN A 294 15.55 -17.84 19.63
N HIS A 295 14.94 -19.02 19.80
CA HIS A 295 14.17 -19.44 21.00
C HIS A 295 13.07 -18.44 21.37
N LEU A 296 12.32 -17.95 20.37
CA LEU A 296 11.24 -16.97 20.53
C LEU A 296 9.85 -17.50 20.15
N ASP A 297 9.76 -18.73 19.71
CA ASP A 297 8.52 -19.38 19.27
C ASP A 297 7.44 -19.46 20.35
N SER A 298 7.82 -19.62 21.62
CA SER A 298 6.90 -19.65 22.76
C SER A 298 6.26 -18.28 23.09
N TYR A 299 6.82 -17.17 22.62
CA TYR A 299 6.29 -15.83 22.84
C TYR A 299 5.41 -15.34 21.69
N LEU A 300 5.30 -16.13 20.60
CA LEU A 300 4.54 -15.77 19.42
C LEU A 300 3.04 -15.98 19.63
N ASN A 301 2.27 -14.92 19.43
CA ASN A 301 0.83 -14.95 19.24
C ASN A 301 0.54 -14.60 17.77
N TYR A 302 0.16 -15.59 16.96
CA TYR A 302 -0.02 -15.43 15.52
C TYR A 302 -1.47 -15.58 15.10
N CYS A 303 -1.94 -14.62 14.30
CA CYS A 303 -3.24 -14.67 13.64
C CYS A 303 -3.06 -14.42 12.13
N GLU A 304 -3.41 -15.39 11.30
CA GLU A 304 -3.23 -15.29 9.84
C GLU A 304 -4.00 -14.10 9.25
N TRP A 305 -5.28 -13.93 9.67
CA TRP A 305 -6.10 -12.81 9.25
C TRP A 305 -7.09 -12.37 10.32
N ASN A 306 -7.16 -11.06 10.51
CA ASN A 306 -8.24 -10.39 11.21
C ASN A 306 -9.04 -9.52 10.22
N ASN A 307 -10.34 -9.32 10.46
CA ASN A 307 -11.07 -8.27 9.80
C ASN A 307 -10.53 -6.89 10.25
N THR A 308 -10.88 -5.83 9.51
CA THR A 308 -10.32 -4.49 9.73
C THR A 308 -10.56 -3.97 11.14
N GLU A 309 -11.74 -4.19 11.71
CA GLU A 309 -12.09 -3.67 13.06
C GLU A 309 -11.30 -4.42 14.14
N LYS A 310 -11.24 -5.75 14.08
CA LYS A 310 -10.46 -6.54 15.01
C LYS A 310 -8.95 -6.21 14.92
N MET A 311 -8.45 -5.95 13.70
CA MET A 311 -7.06 -5.52 13.52
C MET A 311 -6.80 -4.18 14.23
N LYS A 312 -7.73 -3.21 14.15
CA LYS A 312 -7.61 -1.94 14.86
C LYS A 312 -7.59 -2.12 16.38
N GLU A 313 -8.46 -3.00 16.90
CA GLU A 313 -8.49 -3.33 18.33
C GLU A 313 -7.16 -3.94 18.81
N GLU A 314 -6.61 -4.90 18.03
CA GLU A 314 -5.35 -5.55 18.39
C GLU A 314 -4.15 -4.59 18.28
N ILE A 315 -4.16 -3.64 17.34
CA ILE A 315 -3.15 -2.57 17.27
C ILE A 315 -3.14 -1.74 18.55
N LEU A 316 -4.31 -1.38 19.08
CA LEU A 316 -4.43 -0.55 20.29
C LEU A 316 -3.95 -1.24 21.58
N LYS A 317 -3.80 -2.57 21.55
CA LYS A 317 -3.24 -3.37 22.67
C LYS A 317 -1.73 -3.48 22.62
N CYS A 318 -1.08 -2.99 21.58
CA CYS A 318 0.38 -3.09 21.44
C CYS A 318 1.10 -2.01 22.26
N SER A 319 2.21 -2.38 22.87
CA SER A 319 3.13 -1.44 23.53
C SER A 319 4.02 -0.72 22.52
N VAL A 320 4.37 -1.41 21.44
CA VAL A 320 5.19 -0.89 20.34
C VAL A 320 4.89 -1.66 19.04
N LEU A 321 4.99 -0.99 17.91
CA LEU A 321 4.73 -1.56 16.59
C LEU A 321 6.02 -1.63 15.76
N ILE A 322 6.28 -2.75 15.11
CA ILE A 322 7.42 -2.90 14.19
C ILE A 322 6.99 -2.53 12.77
N LEU A 323 7.77 -1.69 12.11
CA LEU A 323 7.64 -1.35 10.71
C LEU A 323 8.97 -1.63 9.98
N SER A 324 9.12 -2.83 9.48
CA SER A 324 10.34 -3.27 8.78
C SER A 324 10.17 -3.14 7.27
N GLN A 325 11.15 -2.51 6.58
CA GLN A 325 11.25 -2.42 5.13
C GLN A 325 12.33 -3.34 4.58
N ALA A 326 12.21 -3.71 3.30
CA ALA A 326 13.28 -4.34 2.55
C ALA A 326 14.40 -3.33 2.26
N ASN A 327 15.65 -3.77 2.18
CA ASN A 327 16.77 -2.91 1.81
C ASN A 327 16.88 -2.77 0.28
N THR A 328 15.94 -2.05 -0.30
CA THR A 328 15.80 -1.85 -1.75
C THR A 328 15.79 -0.36 -2.09
N GLU A 329 16.07 0.00 -3.34
CA GLU A 329 16.14 1.42 -3.73
C GLU A 329 14.80 2.12 -3.65
N ASP A 330 13.73 1.45 -4.02
CA ASP A 330 12.36 1.98 -3.95
C ASP A 330 11.88 2.22 -2.51
N ALA A 331 12.53 1.61 -1.50
CA ALA A 331 12.29 1.93 -0.09
C ALA A 331 12.53 3.40 0.26
N MET A 332 13.28 4.15 -0.56
CA MET A 332 13.48 5.60 -0.37
C MET A 332 12.16 6.38 -0.38
N GLY A 333 11.22 6.02 -1.25
CA GLY A 333 9.90 6.67 -1.35
C GLY A 333 8.75 5.82 -0.80
N ARG A 334 8.99 4.57 -0.41
CA ARG A 334 7.91 3.66 -0.02
C ARG A 334 7.37 3.99 1.37
N LEU A 335 6.09 4.36 1.42
CA LEU A 335 5.33 4.57 2.65
C LEU A 335 4.21 3.52 2.73
N PRO A 336 4.40 2.42 3.48
CA PRO A 336 3.39 1.37 3.58
C PRO A 336 2.09 1.89 4.20
N ALA A 337 0.93 1.37 3.75
CA ALA A 337 -0.37 1.78 4.31
C ALA A 337 -0.45 1.57 5.83
N LYS A 338 0.10 0.47 6.34
CA LYS A 338 0.18 0.18 7.78
C LYS A 338 0.89 1.27 8.61
N PHE A 339 1.83 2.01 8.00
CA PHE A 339 2.49 3.13 8.66
C PHE A 339 1.48 4.20 9.09
N PHE A 340 0.53 4.54 8.23
CA PHE A 340 -0.50 5.51 8.55
C PHE A 340 -1.49 4.95 9.59
N GLU A 341 -1.85 3.68 9.50
CA GLU A 341 -2.68 3.02 10.52
C GLU A 341 -2.01 3.04 11.90
N TYR A 342 -0.70 2.81 11.97
CA TYR A 342 0.09 2.89 13.19
C TYR A 342 0.16 4.32 13.74
N LEU A 343 0.30 5.32 12.86
CA LEU A 343 0.21 6.74 13.25
C LEU A 343 -1.15 7.06 13.86
N GLY A 344 -2.23 6.62 13.21
CA GLY A 344 -3.60 6.84 13.68
C GLY A 344 -3.88 6.21 15.05
N ALA A 345 -3.30 5.04 15.30
CA ALA A 345 -3.42 4.35 16.60
C ALA A 345 -2.69 5.10 17.73
N GLY A 346 -1.67 5.89 17.41
CA GLY A 346 -0.87 6.60 18.41
C GLY A 346 0.08 5.69 19.21
N ILE A 347 0.38 4.50 18.69
CA ILE A 347 1.34 3.56 19.29
C ILE A 347 2.75 3.84 18.75
N PRO A 348 3.81 3.85 19.59
CA PRO A 348 5.17 4.07 19.15
C PRO A 348 5.62 3.07 18.08
N ILE A 349 6.37 3.56 17.08
CA ILE A 349 6.83 2.74 15.96
C ILE A 349 8.34 2.52 16.02
N ILE A 350 8.79 1.29 16.01
CA ILE A 350 10.18 0.93 15.70
C ILE A 350 10.25 0.67 14.20
N ALA A 351 10.79 1.64 13.46
CA ALA A 351 10.91 1.55 12.00
C ALA A 351 12.33 1.16 11.59
N ILE A 352 12.44 0.25 10.64
CA ILE A 352 13.71 -0.19 10.03
C ILE A 352 13.65 0.11 8.54
N GLY A 353 14.66 0.79 8.00
CA GLY A 353 14.69 1.16 6.59
C GLY A 353 15.95 1.89 6.15
N ARG A 354 15.90 2.50 4.97
CA ARG A 354 17.02 3.25 4.40
C ARG A 354 17.13 4.66 5.01
N LYS A 355 18.36 5.06 5.27
CA LYS A 355 18.71 6.43 5.69
C LYS A 355 18.13 7.46 4.70
N ASN A 356 17.66 8.59 5.22
CA ASN A 356 17.10 9.70 4.45
C ASN A 356 15.87 9.32 3.57
N SER A 357 15.26 8.15 3.78
CA SER A 357 13.98 7.80 3.15
C SER A 357 12.84 8.71 3.64
N ASP A 358 11.74 8.77 2.91
CA ASP A 358 10.58 9.54 3.34
C ASP A 358 10.02 9.00 4.66
N LEU A 359 10.05 7.67 4.87
CA LEU A 359 9.67 7.06 6.14
C LEU A 359 10.54 7.58 7.29
N SER A 360 11.87 7.58 7.13
CA SER A 360 12.78 8.07 8.18
C SER A 360 12.52 9.53 8.53
N LYS A 361 12.29 10.38 7.52
CA LYS A 361 12.00 11.82 7.72
C LYS A 361 10.70 12.05 8.46
N ILE A 362 9.65 11.27 8.14
CA ILE A 362 8.35 11.42 8.79
C ILE A 362 8.43 10.92 10.25
N ILE A 363 9.03 9.74 10.51
CA ILE A 363 9.20 9.23 11.88
C ILE A 363 9.92 10.25 12.77
N LEU A 364 11.03 10.83 12.28
CA LEU A 364 11.82 11.81 13.03
C LEU A 364 11.04 13.12 13.22
N LYS A 365 10.40 13.63 12.16
CA LYS A 365 9.64 14.89 12.23
C LYS A 365 8.43 14.79 13.17
N MET A 366 7.68 13.68 13.11
CA MET A 366 6.48 13.48 13.91
C MET A 366 6.77 12.94 15.31
N GLN A 367 8.03 12.59 15.59
CA GLN A 367 8.43 11.97 16.88
C GLN A 367 7.53 10.77 17.27
N CYS A 368 7.08 10.02 16.25
CA CYS A 368 6.13 8.92 16.42
C CYS A 368 6.81 7.56 16.69
N GLY A 369 8.10 7.56 16.98
CA GLY A 369 8.86 6.36 17.27
C GLY A 369 10.35 6.53 17.03
N VAL A 370 11.03 5.41 16.79
CA VAL A 370 12.48 5.36 16.53
C VAL A 370 12.74 4.75 15.16
N PHE A 371 13.67 5.35 14.42
CA PHE A 371 14.08 4.85 13.11
C PHE A 371 15.50 4.27 13.15
N PHE A 372 15.65 3.05 12.63
CA PHE A 372 16.93 2.37 12.49
C PHE A 372 17.33 2.20 11.03
N GLU A 373 18.56 2.59 10.73
CA GLU A 373 19.23 2.21 9.49
C GLU A 373 19.72 0.75 9.60
N PHE A 374 19.81 0.03 8.49
CA PHE A 374 20.19 -1.39 8.47
C PHE A 374 21.55 -1.68 9.14
N ASN A 375 22.49 -0.74 9.11
CA ASN A 375 23.79 -0.87 9.77
C ASN A 375 23.78 -0.52 11.28
N LYS A 376 22.61 -0.12 11.82
CA LYS A 376 22.44 0.28 13.23
C LYS A 376 21.53 -0.63 14.03
N LEU A 377 21.16 -1.79 13.47
CA LEU A 377 20.23 -2.72 14.10
C LEU A 377 20.77 -3.33 15.42
N HIS A 378 22.07 -3.31 15.64
CA HIS A 378 22.68 -3.69 16.92
C HIS A 378 22.18 -2.86 18.12
N LYS A 379 21.56 -1.70 17.88
CA LYS A 379 20.95 -0.83 18.93
C LYS A 379 19.51 -1.19 19.26
N LEU A 380 18.89 -2.14 18.55
CA LEU A 380 17.50 -2.54 18.80
C LEU A 380 17.28 -3.07 20.21
N SER A 381 18.23 -3.81 20.77
CA SER A 381 18.12 -4.33 22.13
C SER A 381 17.89 -3.22 23.17
N SER A 382 18.68 -2.15 23.13
CA SER A 382 18.50 -0.99 24.02
C SER A 382 17.17 -0.29 23.75
N CYS A 383 16.72 -0.24 22.50
CA CYS A 383 15.44 0.36 22.14
C CYS A 383 14.26 -0.43 22.74
N PHE A 384 14.27 -1.75 22.62
CA PHE A 384 13.26 -2.61 23.25
C PHE A 384 13.25 -2.48 24.77
N SER A 385 14.42 -2.42 25.41
CA SER A 385 14.52 -2.18 26.86
C SER A 385 13.87 -0.86 27.26
N ASN A 386 14.17 0.24 26.53
CA ASN A 386 13.57 1.55 26.81
C ASN A 386 12.04 1.55 26.64
N TYR A 387 11.50 0.84 25.64
CA TYR A 387 10.04 0.73 25.50
C TYR A 387 9.42 -0.18 26.57
N TYR A 388 10.14 -1.18 27.04
CA TYR A 388 9.73 -1.99 28.18
C TYR A 388 9.64 -1.16 29.47
N ASP A 389 10.64 -0.30 29.73
CA ASP A 389 10.60 0.61 30.88
C ASP A 389 9.41 1.58 30.83
N LYS A 390 9.05 2.08 29.63
CA LYS A 390 7.84 2.89 29.41
C LYS A 390 6.57 2.08 29.63
N TYR A 391 6.52 0.84 29.16
CA TYR A 391 5.40 -0.06 29.39
C TYR A 391 5.14 -0.26 30.87
N LEU A 392 6.18 -0.51 31.68
CA LEU A 392 6.07 -0.65 33.14
C LEU A 392 5.50 0.61 33.80
N LYS A 393 5.82 1.80 33.27
CA LYS A 393 5.32 3.10 33.73
C LYS A 393 3.96 3.48 33.14
N LYS A 394 3.39 2.67 32.24
CA LYS A 394 2.17 2.99 31.46
C LYS A 394 2.27 4.27 30.61
N GLU A 395 3.48 4.56 30.09
CA GLU A 395 3.80 5.80 29.34
C GLU A 395 3.89 5.58 27.82
N ASN A 396 3.08 4.74 27.22
CA ASN A 396 3.21 4.31 25.83
C ASN A 396 2.40 5.13 24.82
N ASN A 397 2.49 6.46 24.85
CA ASN A 397 1.70 7.30 23.94
C ASN A 397 2.54 8.21 23.07
N ILE A 398 2.22 8.29 21.78
CA ILE A 398 2.67 9.36 20.89
C ILE A 398 1.77 10.60 21.10
N LYS A 399 2.34 11.80 21.04
CA LYS A 399 1.53 13.04 20.96
C LYS A 399 0.72 13.05 19.67
N LYS A 400 -0.60 12.89 19.76
CA LYS A 400 -1.49 12.77 18.59
C LYS A 400 -1.62 14.02 17.73
N ASN A 401 -1.36 15.20 18.24
CA ASN A 401 -1.70 16.47 17.57
C ASN A 401 -0.94 16.73 16.27
N ASP A 402 0.28 16.21 16.13
CA ASP A 402 1.11 16.47 14.95
C ASP A 402 0.86 15.51 13.78
N VAL A 403 0.22 14.36 14.02
CA VAL A 403 0.01 13.33 12.99
C VAL A 403 -1.30 13.48 12.21
N ASP A 404 -2.21 14.34 12.67
CA ASP A 404 -3.53 14.55 12.05
C ASP A 404 -3.45 15.02 10.59
N ILE A 405 -2.33 15.64 10.18
CA ILE A 405 -2.09 15.98 8.79
C ILE A 405 -2.17 14.76 7.85
N PHE A 406 -1.97 13.55 8.37
CA PHE A 406 -2.09 12.29 7.63
C PHE A 406 -3.47 11.62 7.81
N SER A 407 -4.45 12.25 8.44
CA SER A 407 -5.82 11.71 8.43
C SER A 407 -6.39 11.73 7.02
N TRP A 408 -7.29 10.79 6.70
CA TRP A 408 -7.99 10.79 5.40
C TRP A 408 -8.72 12.11 5.13
N GLU A 409 -9.30 12.71 6.16
CA GLU A 409 -9.98 14.01 6.07
C GLU A 409 -9.03 15.12 5.59
N ASN A 410 -7.87 15.26 6.24
CA ASN A 410 -6.89 16.28 5.86
C ASN A 410 -6.26 16.01 4.50
N GLN A 411 -5.99 14.73 4.16
CA GLN A 411 -5.48 14.38 2.84
C GLN A 411 -6.53 14.63 1.74
N ALA A 412 -7.81 14.38 1.99
CA ALA A 412 -8.89 14.69 1.07
C ALA A 412 -9.06 16.21 0.89
N SER A 413 -8.99 16.98 1.97
CA SER A 413 -9.02 18.46 1.92
C SER A 413 -7.87 18.99 1.08
N ASN A 414 -6.65 18.50 1.28
CA ASN A 414 -5.49 18.84 0.45
C ASN A 414 -5.75 18.52 -1.04
N PHE A 415 -6.32 17.35 -1.33
CA PHE A 415 -6.61 16.95 -2.70
C PHE A 415 -7.71 17.83 -3.32
N ILE A 416 -8.75 18.18 -2.58
CA ILE A 416 -9.80 19.12 -3.04
C ILE A 416 -9.19 20.48 -3.43
N GLU A 417 -8.28 21.01 -2.62
CA GLU A 417 -7.58 22.26 -2.93
C GLU A 417 -6.71 22.15 -4.20
N LEU A 418 -6.11 20.99 -4.46
CA LEU A 418 -5.39 20.75 -5.72
C LEU A 418 -6.33 20.72 -6.92
N LEU A 419 -7.51 20.10 -6.79
CA LEU A 419 -8.53 20.07 -7.86
C LEU A 419 -9.08 21.46 -8.19
N LYS A 420 -9.17 22.37 -7.21
CA LYS A 420 -9.60 23.75 -7.44
C LYS A 420 -8.58 24.58 -8.23
N LYS A 421 -7.31 24.19 -8.23
CA LYS A 421 -6.19 24.91 -8.87
C LYS A 421 -5.93 24.49 -10.33
N ILE A 422 -6.57 23.45 -10.82
CA ILE A 422 -6.44 22.91 -12.18
C ILE A 422 -7.74 23.04 -12.97
#